data_9b2509389ded61bd4e9d38554bb75f4c
#
_entry.id   9b2509389ded61bd4e9d38554bb75f4c
#
_cell.length_a   1.000
_cell.length_b   1.000
_cell.length_c   1.000
_cell.angle_alpha   90.00
_cell.angle_beta   90.00
_cell.angle_gamma   90.00
#
_symmetry.space_group_name_H-M   'P 1'
#
loop_
_entity.id
_entity.type
_entity.pdbx_description
1 polymer ?
#
loop_
_entity_poly.entity_id
_entity_poly.type
_entity_poly.pdbx_seq_one_letter_code
_entity_poly.pdbx_strand_id
1 'polypeptide(L)'
;MLISLHKQATTTPRVRALIQASTEPASVLAERHGTTVLTVYKWRHRDSVYDRSHTPHHLQTTLTPAQEEVAVALRRSLLLSLDDLLSVVREFLNPDVSRSGLDRCLRRHGVANLKALVAQTPRPTHKPFNEYEPGYLHVDVKYLPQMADESSRRYLFVAIDRATRWVFVRIYHSKTAANARRFLRDLDRACPVKITRVLTDNGKEFTDRLFGLRQRAASGEHDFDRLCDDLGIEHRLSPPMHPQTNGMVERFGRPHRGGAAKPPFHQL
;
A
#
# COMPACT_ATOMS: atom_id res chain seq x y z
N MET A 1 7.63 31.96 -3.54
CA MET A 1 6.23 31.44 -3.57
C MET A 1 5.30 32.63 -3.70
N LEU A 2 4.52 32.75 -4.79
CA LEU A 2 3.51 33.79 -4.94
C LEU A 2 2.33 33.46 -4.05
N ILE A 3 2.07 34.23 -3.03
CA ILE A 3 0.94 34.06 -2.12
C ILE A 3 -0.29 34.63 -2.82
N SER A 4 -1.23 33.77 -3.19
CA SER A 4 -2.56 34.18 -3.67
C SER A 4 -3.39 34.68 -2.49
N LEU A 5 -3.49 35.99 -2.33
CA LEU A 5 -4.32 36.60 -1.31
C LEU A 5 -5.78 36.63 -1.77
N HIS A 6 -6.70 36.40 -0.82
CA HIS A 6 -8.12 36.62 -1.09
C HIS A 6 -8.34 38.09 -1.48
N LYS A 7 -9.25 38.36 -2.45
CA LYS A 7 -9.53 39.72 -2.96
C LYS A 7 -9.96 40.70 -1.85
N GLN A 8 -10.49 40.22 -0.75
CA GLN A 8 -10.92 41.01 0.42
C GLN A 8 -9.91 40.99 1.58
N ALA A 9 -8.67 40.57 1.34
CA ALA A 9 -7.68 40.54 2.41
C ALA A 9 -7.28 42.00 2.80
N THR A 10 -7.68 42.41 4.00
CA THR A 10 -7.37 43.73 4.55
C THR A 10 -5.93 43.88 5.01
N THR A 11 -5.26 42.78 5.35
CA THR A 11 -3.83 42.79 5.76
C THR A 11 -2.99 41.98 4.79
N THR A 12 -2.34 42.64 3.87
CA THR A 12 -1.36 42.03 2.97
C THR A 12 0.02 41.95 3.65
N PRO A 13 0.99 41.12 3.17
CA PRO A 13 2.34 41.12 3.72
C PRO A 13 3.01 42.49 3.74
N ARG A 14 2.74 43.34 2.75
CA ARG A 14 3.20 44.73 2.72
C ARG A 14 2.64 45.57 3.86
N VAL A 15 1.33 45.49 4.09
CA VAL A 15 0.68 46.21 5.20
C VAL A 15 1.20 45.71 6.55
N ARG A 16 1.42 44.40 6.69
CA ARG A 16 1.98 43.78 7.91
C ARG A 16 3.41 44.27 8.19
N ALA A 17 4.24 44.39 7.14
CA ALA A 17 5.58 44.92 7.25
C ALA A 17 5.55 46.39 7.69
N LEU A 18 4.65 47.24 7.17
CA LEU A 18 4.46 48.62 7.58
C LEU A 18 4.02 48.69 9.05
N ILE A 19 3.10 47.82 9.49
CA ILE A 19 2.66 47.74 10.90
C ILE A 19 3.85 47.38 11.81
N GLN A 20 4.69 46.41 11.42
CA GLN A 20 5.87 46.00 12.20
C GLN A 20 6.94 47.11 12.32
N ALA A 21 7.16 47.86 11.24
CA ALA A 21 8.16 48.91 11.21
C ALA A 21 7.70 50.23 11.85
N SER A 22 6.38 50.42 12.05
CA SER A 22 5.83 51.67 12.54
C SER A 22 5.84 51.78 14.07
N THR A 23 6.17 52.97 14.57
CA THR A 23 6.10 53.33 15.99
C THR A 23 4.82 54.07 16.33
N GLU A 24 3.95 54.37 15.37
CA GLU A 24 2.70 55.11 15.58
C GLU A 24 1.74 54.34 16.49
N PRO A 25 0.80 55.04 17.15
CA PRO A 25 -0.23 54.38 18.01
C PRO A 25 -1.03 53.32 17.20
N ALA A 26 -1.34 52.22 17.87
CA ALA A 26 -2.05 51.10 17.22
C ALA A 26 -3.46 51.47 16.70
N SER A 27 -4.11 52.44 17.34
CA SER A 27 -5.41 52.98 16.89
C SER A 27 -5.30 53.69 15.55
N VAL A 28 -4.26 54.49 15.34
CA VAL A 28 -4.00 55.23 14.10
C VAL A 28 -3.70 54.28 12.94
N LEU A 29 -2.91 53.24 13.20
CA LEU A 29 -2.59 52.23 12.18
C LEU A 29 -3.81 51.37 11.85
N ALA A 30 -4.66 51.08 12.84
CA ALA A 30 -5.89 50.32 12.63
C ALA A 30 -6.85 51.05 11.71
N GLU A 31 -7.04 52.37 11.96
CA GLU A 31 -7.88 53.22 11.12
C GLU A 31 -7.29 53.36 9.71
N ARG A 32 -6.00 53.69 9.57
CA ARG A 32 -5.32 53.85 8.29
C ARG A 32 -5.40 52.63 7.40
N HIS A 33 -5.31 51.44 7.96
CA HIS A 33 -5.28 50.19 7.21
C HIS A 33 -6.63 49.42 7.21
N GLY A 34 -7.70 50.04 7.72
CA GLY A 34 -9.04 49.43 7.79
C GLY A 34 -9.05 48.08 8.54
N THR A 35 -8.29 48.02 9.64
CA THR A 35 -8.18 46.79 10.48
C THR A 35 -8.49 47.09 11.94
N THR A 36 -8.41 46.07 12.81
CA THR A 36 -8.64 46.27 14.24
C THR A 36 -7.32 46.52 15.00
N VAL A 37 -7.40 47.24 16.14
CA VAL A 37 -6.28 47.45 17.04
C VAL A 37 -5.64 46.11 17.47
N LEU A 38 -6.45 45.11 17.76
CA LEU A 38 -5.96 43.74 18.08
C LEU A 38 -5.13 43.15 16.94
N THR A 39 -5.54 43.37 15.68
CA THR A 39 -4.81 42.89 14.50
C THR A 39 -3.45 43.62 14.37
N VAL A 40 -3.40 44.91 14.68
CA VAL A 40 -2.13 45.66 14.71
C VAL A 40 -1.19 45.10 15.76
N TYR A 41 -1.65 44.90 17.01
CA TYR A 41 -0.84 44.27 18.03
C TYR A 41 -0.38 42.88 17.65
N LYS A 42 -1.28 42.05 17.12
CA LYS A 42 -0.95 40.70 16.63
C LYS A 42 0.23 40.74 15.64
N TRP A 43 0.24 41.68 14.70
CA TRP A 43 1.32 41.77 13.71
C TRP A 43 2.59 42.41 14.24
N ARG A 44 2.50 43.33 15.18
CA ARG A 44 3.69 43.90 15.86
C ARG A 44 4.48 42.88 16.67
N HIS A 45 3.79 41.93 17.28
CA HIS A 45 4.41 40.87 18.11
C HIS A 45 4.85 39.62 17.28
N ARG A 46 4.73 39.70 15.96
CA ARG A 46 5.21 38.62 15.09
C ARG A 46 6.56 39.01 14.48
N ASP A 47 7.44 38.00 14.39
CA ASP A 47 8.73 38.01 13.73
C ASP A 47 8.63 37.81 12.21
N SER A 48 7.45 37.52 11.68
CA SER A 48 7.22 37.28 10.25
C SER A 48 5.91 37.90 9.79
N VAL A 49 5.93 38.42 8.55
CA VAL A 49 4.76 38.99 7.85
C VAL A 49 3.88 37.94 7.20
N TYR A 50 4.31 36.66 7.21
CA TYR A 50 3.58 35.55 6.58
C TYR A 50 2.60 34.92 7.55
N ASP A 51 1.57 34.31 6.98
CA ASP A 51 0.64 33.50 7.76
C ASP A 51 1.31 32.22 8.24
N ARG A 52 0.97 31.80 9.46
CA ARG A 52 1.39 30.49 9.98
C ARG A 52 0.65 29.40 9.24
N SER A 53 1.23 28.22 9.16
CA SER A 53 0.57 27.05 8.62
C SER A 53 -0.76 26.79 9.36
N HIS A 54 -1.82 26.55 8.61
CA HIS A 54 -3.11 26.12 9.15
C HIS A 54 -3.20 24.61 9.34
N THR A 55 -2.13 23.88 9.00
CA THR A 55 -2.08 22.42 9.21
C THR A 55 -2.08 22.12 10.70
N PRO A 56 -3.02 21.30 11.21
CA PRO A 56 -3.03 20.89 12.60
C PRO A 56 -1.72 20.18 12.97
N HIS A 57 -1.20 20.46 14.18
CA HIS A 57 -0.02 19.78 14.70
C HIS A 57 -0.29 18.29 14.97
N HIS A 58 -1.51 17.96 15.33
CA HIS A 58 -1.99 16.59 15.52
C HIS A 58 -3.06 16.30 14.48
N LEU A 59 -2.73 15.45 13.51
CA LEU A 59 -3.68 15.01 12.50
C LEU A 59 -4.55 13.90 13.08
N GLN A 60 -5.85 14.11 13.10
CA GLN A 60 -6.81 13.03 13.34
C GLN A 60 -7.03 12.29 12.01
N THR A 61 -6.54 11.07 11.94
CA THR A 61 -6.66 10.21 10.76
C THR A 61 -7.55 9.02 11.07
N THR A 62 -8.28 8.52 10.07
CA THR A 62 -9.13 7.33 10.21
C THR A 62 -8.28 6.08 10.45
N LEU A 63 -7.10 6.01 9.84
CA LEU A 63 -6.14 4.93 10.09
C LEU A 63 -5.27 5.27 11.30
N THR A 64 -5.03 4.29 12.17
CA THR A 64 -4.02 4.38 13.22
C THR A 64 -2.62 4.40 12.59
N PRO A 65 -1.57 4.88 13.29
CA PRO A 65 -0.20 4.85 12.77
C PRO A 65 0.23 3.46 12.31
N ALA A 66 -0.11 2.42 13.05
CA ALA A 66 0.19 1.04 12.69
C ALA A 66 -0.55 0.57 11.42
N GLN A 67 -1.81 0.94 11.26
CA GLN A 67 -2.57 0.66 10.03
C GLN A 67 -2.02 1.42 8.84
N GLU A 68 -1.52 2.66 9.01
CA GLU A 68 -0.84 3.42 7.97
C GLU A 68 0.44 2.70 7.51
N GLU A 69 1.26 2.18 8.44
CA GLU A 69 2.46 1.40 8.10
C GLU A 69 2.13 0.16 7.28
N VAL A 70 1.08 -0.58 7.66
CA VAL A 70 0.61 -1.75 6.89
C VAL A 70 0.15 -1.34 5.49
N ALA A 71 -0.64 -0.28 5.35
CA ALA A 71 -1.10 0.23 4.06
C ALA A 71 0.09 0.66 3.16
N VAL A 72 1.10 1.30 3.74
CA VAL A 72 2.35 1.69 3.05
C VAL A 72 3.16 0.46 2.63
N ALA A 73 3.26 -0.55 3.49
CA ALA A 73 3.95 -1.80 3.17
C ALA A 73 3.26 -2.55 2.01
N LEU A 74 1.93 -2.63 2.03
CA LEU A 74 1.13 -3.19 0.93
C LEU A 74 1.35 -2.42 -0.38
N ARG A 75 1.33 -1.08 -0.32
CA ARG A 75 1.59 -0.21 -1.48
C ARG A 75 2.95 -0.46 -2.10
N ARG A 76 4.01 -0.55 -1.28
CA ARG A 76 5.39 -0.79 -1.72
C ARG A 76 5.60 -2.20 -2.25
N SER A 77 5.09 -3.21 -1.55
CA SER A 77 5.36 -4.61 -1.88
C SER A 77 4.54 -5.12 -3.06
N LEU A 78 3.28 -4.68 -3.18
CA LEU A 78 2.38 -5.16 -4.22
C LEU A 78 2.19 -4.14 -5.35
N LEU A 79 2.66 -2.90 -5.18
CA LEU A 79 2.51 -1.81 -6.16
C LEU A 79 1.04 -1.66 -6.63
N LEU A 80 0.09 -1.82 -5.71
CA LEU A 80 -1.34 -1.73 -5.98
C LEU A 80 -1.73 -0.33 -6.45
N SER A 81 -2.77 -0.20 -7.26
CA SER A 81 -3.40 1.09 -7.52
C SER A 81 -4.03 1.65 -6.24
N LEU A 82 -4.42 2.92 -6.22
CA LEU A 82 -5.08 3.51 -5.04
C LEU A 82 -6.39 2.79 -4.73
N ASP A 83 -7.15 2.43 -5.76
CA ASP A 83 -8.48 1.83 -5.59
C ASP A 83 -8.38 0.35 -5.16
N ASP A 84 -7.43 -0.40 -5.75
CA ASP A 84 -7.14 -1.77 -5.31
C ASP A 84 -6.65 -1.80 -3.84
N LEU A 85 -5.75 -0.88 -3.47
CA LEU A 85 -5.28 -0.77 -2.09
C LEU A 85 -6.41 -0.37 -1.15
N LEU A 86 -7.32 0.52 -1.57
CA LEU A 86 -8.48 0.92 -0.78
C LEU A 86 -9.37 -0.28 -0.46
N SER A 87 -9.62 -1.15 -1.45
CA SER A 87 -10.39 -2.37 -1.26
C SER A 87 -9.75 -3.28 -0.21
N VAL A 88 -8.44 -3.51 -0.32
CA VAL A 88 -7.69 -4.33 0.65
C VAL A 88 -7.70 -3.70 2.06
N VAL A 89 -7.49 -2.38 2.16
CA VAL A 89 -7.48 -1.68 3.45
C VAL A 89 -8.85 -1.72 4.12
N ARG A 90 -9.93 -1.54 3.35
CA ARG A 90 -11.29 -1.62 3.89
C ARG A 90 -11.67 -3.02 4.37
N GLU A 91 -11.27 -4.04 3.64
CA GLU A 91 -11.58 -5.43 3.98
C GLU A 91 -10.80 -5.91 5.22
N PHE A 92 -9.53 -5.54 5.36
CA PHE A 92 -8.64 -6.17 6.35
C PHE A 92 -8.12 -5.26 7.46
N LEU A 93 -8.21 -3.95 7.33
CA LEU A 93 -7.65 -2.99 8.30
C LEU A 93 -8.73 -2.10 8.91
N ASN A 94 -9.43 -1.33 8.09
CA ASN A 94 -10.43 -0.38 8.57
C ASN A 94 -11.46 -0.09 7.47
N PRO A 95 -12.73 -0.49 7.63
CA PRO A 95 -13.79 -0.31 6.63
C PRO A 95 -14.16 1.16 6.39
N ASP A 96 -13.92 2.04 7.37
CA ASP A 96 -14.34 3.44 7.34
C ASP A 96 -13.38 4.36 6.58
N VAL A 97 -12.26 3.81 6.08
CA VAL A 97 -11.27 4.61 5.36
C VAL A 97 -11.85 5.13 4.04
N SER A 98 -11.77 6.45 3.85
CA SER A 98 -12.14 7.07 2.60
C SER A 98 -10.98 7.02 1.59
N ARG A 99 -11.31 7.05 0.29
CA ARG A 99 -10.33 7.12 -0.80
C ARG A 99 -9.37 8.30 -0.63
N SER A 100 -9.93 9.48 -0.29
CA SER A 100 -9.14 10.70 -0.06
C SER A 100 -8.28 10.60 1.22
N GLY A 101 -8.77 9.90 2.25
CA GLY A 101 -8.01 9.63 3.48
C GLY A 101 -6.78 8.78 3.19
N LEU A 102 -6.96 7.70 2.43
CA LEU A 102 -5.86 6.83 2.00
C LEU A 102 -4.86 7.56 1.10
N ASP A 103 -5.33 8.36 0.12
CA ASP A 103 -4.44 9.14 -0.75
C ASP A 103 -3.58 10.13 0.06
N ARG A 104 -4.17 10.84 1.04
CA ARG A 104 -3.42 11.73 1.94
C ARG A 104 -2.40 10.96 2.78
N CYS A 105 -2.76 9.77 3.28
CA CYS A 105 -1.84 8.88 3.98
C CYS A 105 -0.63 8.54 3.08
N LEU A 106 -0.87 8.04 1.87
CA LEU A 106 0.19 7.68 0.93
C LEU A 106 1.09 8.88 0.55
N ARG A 107 0.52 10.09 0.46
CA ARG A 107 1.30 11.33 0.21
C ARG A 107 2.20 11.67 1.39
N ARG A 108 1.70 11.58 2.63
CA ARG A 108 2.52 11.82 3.85
C ARG A 108 3.72 10.88 3.91
N HIS A 109 3.53 9.62 3.52
CA HIS A 109 4.57 8.60 3.51
C HIS A 109 5.41 8.56 2.22
N GLY A 110 5.21 9.50 1.28
CA GLY A 110 5.99 9.61 0.04
C GLY A 110 5.76 8.47 -0.97
N VAL A 111 4.66 7.71 -0.85
CA VAL A 111 4.36 6.53 -1.69
C VAL A 111 3.13 6.70 -2.58
N ALA A 112 2.65 7.91 -2.76
CA ALA A 112 1.48 8.19 -3.61
C ALA A 112 1.78 7.95 -5.09
N ASN A 113 2.97 8.31 -5.57
CA ASN A 113 3.35 8.18 -6.97
C ASN A 113 3.79 6.74 -7.29
N LEU A 114 2.86 5.95 -7.85
CA LEU A 114 3.12 4.57 -8.23
C LEU A 114 4.22 4.44 -9.30
N LYS A 115 4.31 5.38 -10.25
CA LYS A 115 5.34 5.35 -11.29
C LYS A 115 6.75 5.51 -10.70
N ALA A 116 6.91 6.38 -9.71
CA ALA A 116 8.17 6.58 -9.02
C ALA A 116 8.57 5.32 -8.22
N LEU A 117 7.62 4.67 -7.54
CA LEU A 117 7.88 3.42 -6.83
C LEU A 117 8.31 2.30 -7.78
N VAL A 118 7.65 2.16 -8.93
CA VAL A 118 8.02 1.18 -9.98
C VAL A 118 9.41 1.47 -10.56
N ALA A 119 9.78 2.76 -10.72
CA ALA A 119 11.10 3.13 -11.24
C ALA A 119 12.25 2.79 -10.27
N GLN A 120 11.99 2.79 -8.96
CA GLN A 120 12.97 2.44 -7.92
C GLN A 120 13.17 0.92 -7.78
N THR A 121 12.26 0.11 -8.33
CA THR A 121 12.39 -1.35 -8.27
C THR A 121 13.44 -1.82 -9.29
N PRO A 122 14.46 -2.61 -8.90
CA PRO A 122 15.50 -3.09 -9.83
C PRO A 122 14.88 -3.75 -11.06
N ARG A 123 15.34 -3.35 -12.25
CA ARG A 123 14.90 -3.98 -13.52
C ARG A 123 15.65 -5.29 -13.67
N PRO A 124 15.00 -6.45 -13.62
CA PRO A 124 15.68 -7.69 -13.99
C PRO A 124 15.97 -7.68 -15.49
N THR A 125 17.13 -8.21 -15.85
CA THR A 125 17.51 -8.49 -17.23
C THR A 125 16.40 -9.24 -17.96
N HIS A 126 16.07 -8.76 -19.14
CA HIS A 126 14.98 -9.27 -19.98
C HIS A 126 15.25 -10.74 -20.34
N LYS A 127 14.52 -11.68 -19.70
CA LYS A 127 14.26 -12.97 -20.32
C LYS A 127 12.94 -12.85 -21.09
N PRO A 128 12.82 -13.44 -22.31
CA PRO A 128 11.57 -13.42 -23.06
C PRO A 128 10.44 -13.98 -22.14
N PHE A 129 9.31 -13.34 -22.21
CA PHE A 129 8.12 -13.73 -21.43
C PHE A 129 7.63 -15.05 -22.04
N ASN A 130 7.70 -16.14 -21.28
CA ASN A 130 6.97 -17.33 -21.64
C ASN A 130 5.47 -16.98 -21.60
N GLU A 131 4.76 -17.18 -22.69
CA GLU A 131 3.31 -17.10 -22.72
C GLU A 131 2.77 -18.22 -21.82
N TYR A 132 2.11 -17.84 -20.75
CA TYR A 132 1.44 -18.78 -19.86
C TYR A 132 -0.06 -18.76 -20.15
N GLU A 133 -0.66 -19.93 -20.14
CA GLU A 133 -2.11 -20.04 -20.17
C GLU A 133 -2.73 -19.53 -18.83
N PRO A 134 -3.92 -18.90 -18.86
CA PRO A 134 -4.66 -18.55 -17.65
C PRO A 134 -4.90 -19.77 -16.75
N GLY A 135 -4.85 -19.56 -15.44
CA GLY A 135 -4.99 -20.63 -14.46
C GLY A 135 -3.67 -21.18 -13.92
N TYR A 136 -2.53 -20.59 -14.29
CA TYR A 136 -1.25 -20.86 -13.65
C TYR A 136 -0.91 -19.74 -12.65
N LEU A 137 -1.15 -20.00 -11.36
CA LEU A 137 -1.00 -19.02 -10.30
C LEU A 137 0.31 -19.17 -9.55
N HIS A 138 0.91 -18.06 -9.20
CA HIS A 138 2.01 -17.99 -8.24
C HIS A 138 1.45 -17.54 -6.89
N VAL A 139 1.70 -18.34 -5.85
CA VAL A 139 1.29 -18.06 -4.46
C VAL A 139 2.51 -17.75 -3.63
N ASP A 140 2.44 -16.69 -2.83
CA ASP A 140 3.49 -16.22 -1.94
C ASP A 140 2.90 -15.75 -0.61
N VAL A 141 3.71 -15.81 0.46
CA VAL A 141 3.32 -15.29 1.78
C VAL A 141 4.30 -14.22 2.23
N LYS A 142 3.77 -13.03 2.48
CA LYS A 142 4.57 -11.89 2.95
C LYS A 142 4.25 -11.56 4.40
N TYR A 143 5.29 -11.15 5.13
CA TYR A 143 5.12 -10.60 6.46
C TYR A 143 4.65 -9.15 6.36
N LEU A 144 3.57 -8.81 7.07
CA LEU A 144 3.17 -7.44 7.26
C LEU A 144 3.87 -6.84 8.49
N PRO A 145 4.07 -5.51 8.54
CA PRO A 145 4.51 -4.84 9.75
C PRO A 145 3.62 -5.21 10.94
N GLN A 146 4.23 -5.44 12.09
CA GLN A 146 3.49 -5.71 13.32
C GLN A 146 2.84 -4.42 13.80
N MET A 147 1.52 -4.44 14.02
CA MET A 147 0.81 -3.31 14.58
C MET A 147 1.06 -3.23 16.10
N ALA A 148 1.20 -1.99 16.61
CA ALA A 148 1.55 -1.76 18.02
C ALA A 148 0.48 -2.24 19.02
N ASP A 149 -0.77 -2.35 18.57
CA ASP A 149 -1.93 -2.84 19.28
C ASP A 149 -2.15 -4.35 19.15
N GLU A 150 -1.27 -5.05 18.40
CA GLU A 150 -1.37 -6.50 18.18
C GLU A 150 -0.17 -7.25 18.78
N SER A 151 -0.45 -8.40 19.39
CA SER A 151 0.56 -9.27 19.99
C SER A 151 1.36 -10.07 18.96
N SER A 152 0.88 -10.21 17.72
CA SER A 152 1.50 -10.99 16.65
C SER A 152 1.47 -10.29 15.31
N ARG A 153 2.42 -10.62 14.44
CA ARG A 153 2.43 -10.16 13.05
C ARG A 153 1.31 -10.80 12.25
N ARG A 154 0.82 -10.07 11.26
CA ARG A 154 -0.09 -10.60 10.24
C ARG A 154 0.68 -11.09 9.00
N TYR A 155 0.09 -12.04 8.32
CA TYR A 155 0.66 -12.68 7.14
C TYR A 155 -0.26 -12.43 5.95
N LEU A 156 0.28 -11.84 4.89
CA LEU A 156 -0.40 -11.61 3.63
C LEU A 156 -0.15 -12.78 2.69
N PHE A 157 -1.19 -13.55 2.40
CA PHE A 157 -1.18 -14.56 1.35
C PHE A 157 -1.63 -13.92 0.04
N VAL A 158 -0.86 -14.09 -1.01
CA VAL A 158 -1.08 -13.47 -2.32
C VAL A 158 -1.02 -14.55 -3.38
N ALA A 159 -2.02 -14.60 -4.26
CA ALA A 159 -1.98 -15.39 -5.49
C ALA A 159 -2.03 -14.44 -6.70
N ILE A 160 -1.22 -14.71 -7.70
CA ILE A 160 -1.16 -13.94 -8.94
C ILE A 160 -1.20 -14.89 -10.13
N ASP A 161 -2.20 -14.74 -10.99
CA ASP A 161 -2.23 -15.45 -12.26
C ASP A 161 -1.13 -14.93 -13.20
N ARG A 162 -0.33 -15.83 -13.73
CA ARG A 162 0.86 -15.49 -14.51
C ARG A 162 0.51 -14.92 -15.88
N ALA A 163 -0.65 -15.29 -16.43
CA ALA A 163 -1.13 -14.82 -17.72
C ALA A 163 -1.90 -13.50 -17.61
N THR A 164 -2.99 -13.50 -16.85
CA THR A 164 -3.93 -12.38 -16.77
C THR A 164 -3.50 -11.29 -15.80
N ARG A 165 -2.60 -11.60 -14.86
CA ARG A 165 -2.22 -10.74 -13.73
C ARG A 165 -3.35 -10.50 -12.73
N TRP A 166 -4.38 -11.32 -12.76
CA TRP A 166 -5.38 -11.32 -11.72
C TRP A 166 -4.75 -11.64 -10.37
N VAL A 167 -5.20 -10.95 -9.33
CA VAL A 167 -4.64 -11.06 -7.99
C VAL A 167 -5.72 -11.37 -6.99
N PHE A 168 -5.42 -12.28 -6.09
CA PHE A 168 -6.22 -12.59 -4.92
C PHE A 168 -5.37 -12.47 -3.66
N VAL A 169 -5.92 -11.89 -2.59
CA VAL A 169 -5.22 -11.68 -1.33
C VAL A 169 -6.09 -12.08 -0.15
N ARG A 170 -5.44 -12.58 0.91
CA ARG A 170 -6.01 -12.77 2.24
C ARG A 170 -4.97 -12.45 3.30
N ILE A 171 -5.44 -11.97 4.45
CA ILE A 171 -4.58 -11.70 5.61
C ILE A 171 -4.97 -12.63 6.73
N TYR A 172 -3.97 -13.31 7.30
CA TYR A 172 -4.14 -14.22 8.43
C TYR A 172 -3.22 -13.83 9.59
N HIS A 173 -3.59 -14.22 10.81
CA HIS A 173 -2.78 -14.03 12.02
C HIS A 173 -1.66 -15.06 12.17
N SER A 174 -1.65 -16.11 11.37
CA SER A 174 -0.61 -17.14 11.41
C SER A 174 -0.32 -17.72 10.04
N LYS A 175 0.91 -18.19 9.86
CA LYS A 175 1.41 -18.85 8.65
C LYS A 175 1.45 -20.36 8.89
N THR A 176 0.31 -21.01 8.66
CA THR A 176 0.11 -22.45 8.91
C THR A 176 -0.44 -23.18 7.68
N ALA A 177 -0.26 -24.49 7.61
CA ALA A 177 -0.84 -25.33 6.58
C ALA A 177 -2.39 -25.21 6.54
N ALA A 178 -3.04 -25.07 7.68
CA ALA A 178 -4.49 -24.87 7.76
C ALA A 178 -4.92 -23.58 7.07
N ASN A 179 -4.20 -22.47 7.28
CA ASN A 179 -4.49 -21.20 6.62
C ASN A 179 -4.13 -21.25 5.13
N ALA A 180 -3.08 -21.94 4.71
CA ALA A 180 -2.75 -22.14 3.31
C ALA A 180 -3.86 -22.93 2.58
N ARG A 181 -4.41 -23.97 3.21
CA ARG A 181 -5.55 -24.73 2.68
C ARG A 181 -6.82 -23.88 2.60
N ARG A 182 -7.11 -23.07 3.64
CA ARG A 182 -8.24 -22.13 3.61
C ARG A 182 -8.09 -21.14 2.48
N PHE A 183 -6.89 -20.57 2.34
CA PHE A 183 -6.57 -19.64 1.26
C PHE A 183 -6.80 -20.27 -0.12
N LEU A 184 -6.34 -21.51 -0.35
CA LEU A 184 -6.51 -22.20 -1.63
C LEU A 184 -8.00 -22.45 -1.96
N ARG A 185 -8.82 -22.83 -0.98
CA ARG A 185 -10.28 -22.98 -1.19
C ARG A 185 -10.96 -21.67 -1.55
N ASP A 186 -10.61 -20.59 -0.85
CA ASP A 186 -11.15 -19.26 -1.14
C ASP A 186 -10.68 -18.75 -2.50
N LEU A 187 -9.42 -19.04 -2.85
CA LEU A 187 -8.81 -18.71 -4.13
C LEU A 187 -9.52 -19.43 -5.28
N ASP A 188 -9.75 -20.73 -5.15
CA ASP A 188 -10.42 -21.55 -6.17
C ASP A 188 -11.85 -21.06 -6.44
N ARG A 189 -12.59 -20.68 -5.40
CA ARG A 189 -13.94 -20.10 -5.52
C ARG A 189 -13.97 -18.74 -6.18
N ALA A 190 -12.95 -17.91 -5.90
CA ALA A 190 -12.90 -16.52 -6.37
C ALA A 190 -12.27 -16.38 -7.77
N CYS A 191 -11.49 -17.35 -8.20
CA CYS A 191 -10.75 -17.27 -9.46
C CYS A 191 -11.72 -17.30 -10.66
N PRO A 192 -11.66 -16.31 -11.58
CA PRO A 192 -12.57 -16.26 -12.73
C PRO A 192 -12.23 -17.32 -13.81
N VAL A 193 -11.10 -18.00 -13.67
CA VAL A 193 -10.65 -19.07 -14.57
C VAL A 193 -10.31 -20.32 -13.78
N LYS A 194 -10.46 -21.49 -14.40
CA LYS A 194 -10.09 -22.76 -13.76
C LYS A 194 -8.59 -22.74 -13.42
N ILE A 195 -8.27 -22.99 -12.15
CA ILE A 195 -6.87 -23.12 -11.71
C ILE A 195 -6.36 -24.48 -12.16
N THR A 196 -5.28 -24.51 -12.92
CA THR A 196 -4.64 -25.73 -13.38
C THR A 196 -3.32 -26.00 -12.66
N ARG A 197 -2.62 -24.93 -12.24
CA ARG A 197 -1.31 -25.04 -11.59
C ARG A 197 -1.15 -23.97 -10.52
N VAL A 198 -0.50 -24.35 -9.42
CA VAL A 198 -0.09 -23.44 -8.37
C VAL A 198 1.42 -23.60 -8.13
N LEU A 199 2.16 -22.50 -8.20
CA LEU A 199 3.57 -22.42 -7.85
C LEU A 199 3.71 -21.75 -6.50
N THR A 200 4.31 -22.43 -5.52
CA THR A 200 4.62 -21.89 -4.20
C THR A 200 6.12 -21.84 -3.93
N ASP A 201 6.52 -21.16 -2.88
CA ASP A 201 7.84 -21.34 -2.30
C ASP A 201 7.91 -22.66 -1.48
N ASN A 202 9.06 -22.90 -0.84
CA ASN A 202 9.27 -24.08 0.01
C ASN A 202 8.89 -23.82 1.48
N GLY A 203 7.91 -22.95 1.73
CA GLY A 203 7.42 -22.66 3.08
C GLY A 203 6.71 -23.86 3.70
N LYS A 204 6.86 -24.04 5.03
CA LYS A 204 6.24 -25.15 5.79
C LYS A 204 4.73 -25.19 5.70
N GLU A 205 4.09 -24.10 5.32
CA GLU A 205 2.66 -24.00 5.07
C GLU A 205 2.23 -24.70 3.78
N PHE A 206 3.17 -24.91 2.83
CA PHE A 206 2.91 -25.50 1.52
C PHE A 206 3.55 -26.86 1.32
N THR A 207 4.61 -27.20 2.07
CA THR A 207 5.36 -28.43 1.86
C THR A 207 6.02 -28.91 3.13
N ASP A 208 6.26 -30.21 3.19
CA ASP A 208 7.05 -30.88 4.23
C ASP A 208 8.54 -30.99 3.86
N ARG A 209 8.97 -30.39 2.77
CA ARG A 209 10.37 -30.34 2.34
C ARG A 209 11.25 -29.69 3.39
N LEU A 210 12.41 -30.29 3.67
CA LEU A 210 13.39 -29.78 4.62
C LEU A 210 14.74 -29.56 3.94
N PHE A 211 15.41 -28.48 4.35
CA PHE A 211 16.78 -28.13 3.92
C PHE A 211 17.76 -28.18 5.10
N GLY A 212 19.05 -28.27 4.81
CA GLY A 212 20.12 -28.29 5.80
C GLY A 212 20.47 -29.70 6.30
N LEU A 213 20.84 -29.81 7.59
CA LEU A 213 21.34 -31.07 8.17
C LEU A 213 20.31 -32.22 8.13
N ARG A 214 19.03 -31.94 8.06
CA ARG A 214 17.94 -32.90 7.92
C ARG A 214 17.27 -32.75 6.57
N GLN A 215 18.05 -32.85 5.50
CA GLN A 215 17.51 -32.72 4.15
C GLN A 215 16.48 -33.81 3.87
N ARG A 216 15.26 -33.39 3.45
CA ARG A 216 14.19 -34.26 3.01
C ARG A 216 13.54 -33.67 1.76
N ALA A 217 13.34 -34.49 0.73
CA ALA A 217 12.54 -34.11 -0.43
C ALA A 217 11.08 -33.90 -0.01
N ALA A 218 10.32 -33.13 -0.79
CA ALA A 218 8.88 -33.03 -0.60
C ALA A 218 8.24 -34.41 -0.80
N SER A 219 7.37 -34.84 0.12
CA SER A 219 6.72 -36.14 0.03
C SER A 219 5.57 -36.18 -0.98
N GLY A 220 4.98 -35.02 -1.28
CA GLY A 220 3.71 -34.91 -2.00
C GLY A 220 2.48 -35.22 -1.12
N GLU A 221 2.69 -35.52 0.15
CA GLU A 221 1.63 -35.92 1.11
C GLU A 221 1.27 -34.79 2.09
N HIS A 222 1.82 -33.59 1.87
CA HIS A 222 1.48 -32.45 2.72
C HIS A 222 0.01 -32.08 2.54
N ASP A 223 -0.62 -31.57 3.57
CA ASP A 223 -2.04 -31.17 3.57
C ASP A 223 -2.42 -30.23 2.41
N PHE A 224 -1.48 -29.40 1.98
CA PHE A 224 -1.66 -28.50 0.84
C PHE A 224 -1.62 -29.27 -0.48
N ASP A 225 -0.70 -30.24 -0.62
CA ASP A 225 -0.60 -31.10 -1.80
C ASP A 225 -1.90 -31.91 -1.99
N ARG A 226 -2.39 -32.55 -0.92
CA ARG A 226 -3.65 -33.31 -0.93
C ARG A 226 -4.83 -32.47 -1.39
N LEU A 227 -4.94 -31.22 -0.89
CA LEU A 227 -6.00 -30.31 -1.34
C LEU A 227 -5.85 -29.90 -2.81
N CYS A 228 -4.62 -29.71 -3.29
CA CYS A 228 -4.37 -29.46 -4.72
C CYS A 228 -4.85 -30.67 -5.57
N ASP A 229 -4.53 -31.88 -5.15
CA ASP A 229 -4.94 -33.11 -5.85
C ASP A 229 -6.49 -33.25 -5.85
N ASP A 230 -7.15 -32.99 -4.73
CA ASP A 230 -8.62 -33.01 -4.60
C ASP A 230 -9.30 -32.00 -5.55
N LEU A 231 -8.65 -30.86 -5.82
CA LEU A 231 -9.14 -29.81 -6.73
C LEU A 231 -8.68 -30.02 -8.18
N GLY A 232 -7.86 -31.02 -8.46
CA GLY A 232 -7.27 -31.27 -9.77
C GLY A 232 -6.25 -30.19 -10.18
N ILE A 233 -5.51 -29.63 -9.21
CA ILE A 233 -4.52 -28.58 -9.38
C ILE A 233 -3.12 -29.17 -9.25
N GLU A 234 -2.26 -28.94 -10.24
CA GLU A 234 -0.84 -29.32 -10.16
C GLU A 234 -0.10 -28.40 -9.21
N HIS A 235 0.40 -28.91 -8.08
CA HIS A 235 1.24 -28.13 -7.17
C HIS A 235 2.71 -28.24 -7.56
N ARG A 236 3.37 -27.09 -7.72
CA ARG A 236 4.80 -26.97 -8.03
C ARG A 236 5.51 -26.16 -6.97
N LEU A 237 6.67 -26.63 -6.54
CA LEU A 237 7.57 -25.90 -5.66
C LEU A 237 8.60 -25.14 -6.48
N SER A 238 8.90 -23.90 -6.09
CA SER A 238 9.99 -23.15 -6.70
C SER A 238 11.34 -23.81 -6.42
N PRO A 239 12.29 -23.79 -7.39
CA PRO A 239 13.64 -24.28 -7.13
C PRO A 239 14.27 -23.58 -5.94
N PRO A 240 14.97 -24.32 -5.06
CA PRO A 240 15.65 -23.72 -3.90
C PRO A 240 16.73 -22.75 -4.38
N MET A 241 16.93 -21.66 -3.65
CA MET A 241 17.93 -20.62 -3.89
C MET A 241 17.79 -19.85 -5.23
N HIS A 242 16.63 -19.86 -5.87
CA HIS A 242 16.36 -19.03 -7.04
C HIS A 242 15.41 -17.86 -6.69
N PRO A 243 15.90 -16.73 -6.19
CA PRO A 243 15.07 -15.56 -5.84
C PRO A 243 14.34 -14.96 -7.05
N GLN A 244 14.74 -15.33 -8.28
CA GLN A 244 14.10 -14.86 -9.51
C GLN A 244 12.66 -15.33 -9.68
N THR A 245 12.26 -16.44 -9.05
CA THR A 245 10.88 -16.97 -9.13
C THR A 245 9.92 -16.13 -8.27
N ASN A 246 10.38 -15.55 -7.15
CA ASN A 246 9.60 -14.67 -6.28
C ASN A 246 9.46 -13.25 -6.86
N GLY A 247 10.29 -12.87 -7.83
CA GLY A 247 10.23 -11.57 -8.50
C GLY A 247 8.94 -11.30 -9.30
N MET A 248 8.05 -12.28 -9.46
CA MET A 248 6.75 -12.05 -10.11
C MET A 248 5.75 -11.34 -9.20
N VAL A 249 5.72 -11.65 -7.91
CA VAL A 249 4.91 -10.94 -6.93
C VAL A 249 5.41 -9.51 -6.75
N GLU A 250 6.73 -9.30 -6.89
CA GLU A 250 7.36 -7.97 -6.86
C GLU A 250 7.06 -7.14 -8.11
N ARG A 251 6.70 -7.78 -9.25
CA ARG A 251 6.40 -7.11 -10.53
C ARG A 251 4.93 -6.75 -10.74
N PHE A 252 4.08 -7.07 -9.81
CA PHE A 252 2.62 -6.93 -9.94
C PHE A 252 2.15 -5.50 -10.31
N GLY A 253 2.85 -4.47 -9.90
CA GLY A 253 2.45 -3.06 -10.09
C GLY A 253 2.79 -2.42 -11.43
N ARG A 254 3.29 -3.13 -12.45
CA ARG A 254 3.63 -2.51 -13.74
C ARG A 254 2.39 -2.34 -14.62
N PRO A 255 2.04 -1.11 -15.03
CA PRO A 255 1.02 -0.91 -16.05
C PRO A 255 1.51 -1.50 -17.38
N HIS A 256 0.72 -2.36 -17.99
CA HIS A 256 0.93 -2.80 -19.37
C HIS A 256 0.88 -1.60 -20.33
N ARG A 257 1.87 -1.42 -21.17
CA ARG A 257 1.74 -0.62 -22.40
C ARG A 257 1.01 -1.49 -23.43
N GLY A 258 -0.31 -1.54 -23.32
CA GLY A 258 -1.17 -2.27 -24.25
C GLY A 258 -2.55 -2.37 -23.66
N GLY A 259 -3.50 -1.65 -24.23
CA GLY A 259 -4.81 -1.32 -23.66
C GLY A 259 -5.77 -2.48 -23.48
N ALA A 260 -5.52 -3.33 -22.50
CA ALA A 260 -6.55 -4.17 -21.92
C ALA A 260 -6.80 -3.67 -20.48
N ALA A 261 -8.05 -3.32 -20.19
CA ALA A 261 -8.48 -2.93 -18.86
C ALA A 261 -8.12 -4.03 -17.85
N LYS A 262 -7.47 -3.65 -16.73
CA LYS A 262 -7.27 -4.56 -15.62
C LYS A 262 -8.64 -5.03 -15.13
N PRO A 263 -8.87 -6.33 -14.94
CA PRO A 263 -10.07 -6.77 -14.26
C PRO A 263 -10.06 -6.23 -12.81
N PRO A 264 -11.21 -5.79 -12.28
CA PRO A 264 -11.29 -5.30 -10.92
C PRO A 264 -10.98 -6.42 -9.92
N PHE A 265 -10.47 -6.04 -8.73
CA PHE A 265 -10.46 -6.94 -7.58
C PHE A 265 -11.87 -7.46 -7.34
N HIS A 266 -12.07 -8.77 -7.34
CA HIS A 266 -13.34 -9.32 -6.89
C HIS A 266 -13.38 -9.29 -5.37
N GLN A 267 -14.31 -8.47 -4.85
CA GLN A 267 -14.79 -8.57 -3.48
C GLN A 267 -15.72 -9.79 -3.41
N LEU A 268 -15.47 -10.66 -2.45
CA LEU A 268 -16.47 -11.62 -1.96
C LEU A 268 -17.19 -10.99 -0.79
#